data_92798728c255c5b96d1c7ed7623c8d9c
#
_entry.id   92798728c255c5b96d1c7ed7623c8d9c
#
_cell.length_a   1.000
_cell.length_b   1.000
_cell.length_c   1.000
_cell.angle_alpha   90.00
_cell.angle_beta   90.00
_cell.angle_gamma   90.00
#
_symmetry.space_group_name_H-M   'P 1'
#
loop_
_entity.id
_entity.type
_entity.pdbx_description
1 polymer ?
#
loop_
_entity_poly.entity_id
_entity_poly.type
_entity_poly.pdbx_seq_one_letter_code
_entity_poly.pdbx_strand_id
1 'polypeptide(L)'
;MTKLRKIILIPALILVSISGFFSCGVDRWPEYAHQTALDTWMLDIMQQNYLWYQDLPSYDDVNLFLDPASFLSKVKSKSDSYSFVDSVIETPLPTYGFDYSLVRSVDIDTAYNALITYVIPGSPAEAAGLERGDWIMKVDTSYISKKYETQLLQGTKARDLVMGVWKEVPVEPEEGEEVGEEEFVYKVVPNGITLKLPAAQSVEDNPIHKTKILTVKENNRDIKVGYLMYNSFTAGTNSDPDKYNNELRQISQEFKTAGVKYVILDLRYNAGGSLDCVQLLGTILTSEVRLNKPMAYLEYNDKNRDKDAAINFDSEILKSGVNLDLPALLAITSSTTAGAPEMLIRSLSLKDSYPVVTIGGVTKGQNVATEQFINEEFLWSINPVVCTVYDSNYDAGGAISPATDLKISETTIGGVTNYSEFLPFGDPNERMLKAAIGVIDGTYPPKDEETEETTKAQFKIEKSVISPASRRFNSNGLRLK
;
A
#
# COMPACT_ATOMS: atom_id res chain seq x y z
N MET A 1 -57.95 -35.03 -61.50
CA MET A 1 -56.62 -34.53 -61.10
C MET A 1 -56.54 -33.92 -59.70
N THR A 2 -57.60 -33.72 -58.99
CA THR A 2 -57.64 -32.97 -57.69
C THR A 2 -57.51 -33.83 -56.44
N LYS A 3 -57.75 -35.14 -56.48
CA LYS A 3 -57.59 -36.02 -55.29
C LYS A 3 -56.14 -36.55 -55.12
N LEU A 4 -55.40 -36.73 -56.20
CA LEU A 4 -54.00 -37.20 -56.10
C LEU A 4 -53.02 -36.12 -55.61
N ARG A 5 -53.27 -34.82 -55.91
CA ARG A 5 -52.49 -33.71 -55.40
C ARG A 5 -52.60 -33.48 -53.87
N LYS A 6 -53.79 -33.81 -53.29
CA LYS A 6 -53.99 -33.68 -51.83
C LYS A 6 -53.30 -34.81 -51.04
N ILE A 7 -53.14 -35.99 -51.62
CA ILE A 7 -52.51 -37.15 -50.98
C ILE A 7 -50.98 -37.00 -50.95
N ILE A 8 -50.39 -36.27 -51.88
CA ILE A 8 -48.91 -36.04 -51.94
C ILE A 8 -48.51 -34.80 -51.08
N LEU A 9 -49.42 -33.81 -50.95
CA LEU A 9 -49.11 -32.60 -50.19
C LEU A 9 -49.13 -32.81 -48.68
N ILE A 10 -49.93 -33.73 -48.14
CA ILE A 10 -49.99 -34.00 -46.71
C ILE A 10 -48.71 -34.72 -46.19
N PRO A 11 -48.14 -35.76 -46.80
CA PRO A 11 -46.91 -36.36 -46.38
C PRO A 11 -45.70 -35.43 -46.58
N ALA A 12 -45.71 -34.58 -47.62
CA ALA A 12 -44.62 -33.59 -47.84
C ALA A 12 -44.66 -32.50 -46.77
N LEU A 13 -45.83 -32.06 -46.27
CA LEU A 13 -45.95 -31.10 -45.19
C LEU A 13 -45.56 -31.70 -43.85
N ILE A 14 -45.84 -32.98 -43.60
CA ILE A 14 -45.41 -33.73 -42.42
C ILE A 14 -43.89 -33.97 -42.44
N LEU A 15 -43.29 -34.24 -43.58
CA LEU A 15 -41.84 -34.41 -43.73
C LEU A 15 -41.08 -33.09 -43.46
N VAL A 16 -41.62 -31.95 -43.90
CA VAL A 16 -41.05 -30.61 -43.66
C VAL A 16 -41.23 -30.20 -42.20
N SER A 17 -42.32 -30.56 -41.53
CA SER A 17 -42.52 -30.29 -40.11
C SER A 17 -41.64 -31.18 -39.19
N ILE A 18 -41.34 -32.41 -39.60
CA ILE A 18 -40.43 -33.30 -38.85
C ILE A 18 -38.97 -32.88 -39.01
N SER A 19 -38.53 -32.34 -40.16
CA SER A 19 -37.20 -31.80 -40.34
C SER A 19 -36.96 -30.47 -39.61
N GLY A 20 -38.02 -29.75 -39.23
CA GLY A 20 -37.94 -28.50 -38.45
C GLY A 20 -37.71 -28.72 -36.95
N PHE A 21 -37.85 -29.96 -36.43
CA PHE A 21 -37.64 -30.27 -35.01
C PHE A 21 -36.29 -30.92 -34.70
N PHE A 22 -35.48 -31.22 -35.68
CA PHE A 22 -34.06 -31.59 -35.48
C PHE A 22 -33.20 -30.34 -35.51
N SER A 23 -33.52 -29.33 -34.73
CA SER A 23 -32.52 -28.38 -34.23
C SER A 23 -31.73 -29.17 -33.22
N CYS A 24 -30.80 -29.96 -33.68
CA CYS A 24 -29.71 -30.45 -32.87
C CYS A 24 -28.95 -29.19 -32.42
N GLY A 25 -29.27 -28.71 -31.23
CA GLY A 25 -28.43 -27.72 -30.58
C GLY A 25 -27.02 -28.33 -30.53
N VAL A 26 -26.14 -27.86 -31.40
CA VAL A 26 -24.72 -28.22 -31.30
C VAL A 26 -24.33 -27.75 -29.91
N ASP A 27 -23.93 -28.70 -29.06
CA ASP A 27 -23.34 -28.36 -27.79
C ASP A 27 -22.08 -27.54 -28.05
N ARG A 28 -22.17 -26.24 -27.86
CA ARG A 28 -21.07 -25.29 -28.06
C ARG A 28 -20.24 -25.11 -26.80
N TRP A 29 -20.59 -25.79 -25.70
CA TRP A 29 -19.84 -25.72 -24.45
C TRP A 29 -18.34 -25.99 -24.63
N PRO A 30 -17.87 -26.96 -25.44
CA PRO A 30 -16.46 -27.14 -25.67
C PRO A 30 -15.75 -25.95 -26.32
N GLU A 31 -16.50 -25.14 -27.12
CA GLU A 31 -15.94 -23.92 -27.75
C GLU A 31 -15.67 -22.82 -26.71
N TYR A 32 -16.44 -22.80 -25.62
CA TYR A 32 -16.35 -21.79 -24.56
C TYR A 32 -15.62 -22.29 -23.32
N ALA A 33 -15.33 -23.58 -23.22
CA ALA A 33 -14.73 -24.19 -22.04
C ALA A 33 -13.43 -23.50 -21.62
N HIS A 34 -12.57 -23.14 -22.56
CA HIS A 34 -11.34 -22.40 -22.28
C HIS A 34 -11.62 -20.97 -21.80
N GLN A 35 -12.65 -20.27 -22.33
CA GLN A 35 -12.98 -18.91 -21.95
C GLN A 35 -13.57 -18.82 -20.55
N THR A 36 -14.29 -19.87 -20.12
CA THR A 36 -14.96 -19.94 -18.82
C THR A 36 -14.10 -20.63 -17.76
N ALA A 37 -13.03 -21.33 -18.17
CA ALA A 37 -12.24 -22.17 -17.28
C ALA A 37 -11.60 -21.38 -16.11
N LEU A 38 -11.12 -20.18 -16.38
CA LEU A 38 -10.50 -19.34 -15.34
C LEU A 38 -11.52 -18.91 -14.29
N ASP A 39 -12.68 -18.37 -14.70
CA ASP A 39 -13.71 -17.92 -13.78
C ASP A 39 -14.33 -19.09 -13.00
N THR A 40 -14.47 -20.27 -13.65
CA THR A 40 -14.89 -21.50 -12.99
C THR A 40 -13.89 -21.91 -11.91
N TRP A 41 -12.59 -21.96 -12.24
CA TRP A 41 -11.54 -22.26 -11.28
C TRP A 41 -11.53 -21.26 -10.11
N MET A 42 -11.69 -19.96 -10.38
CA MET A 42 -11.77 -18.95 -9.32
C MET A 42 -12.94 -19.20 -8.37
N LEU A 43 -14.11 -19.54 -8.93
CA LEU A 43 -15.30 -19.85 -8.12
C LEU A 43 -15.11 -21.12 -7.28
N ASP A 44 -14.47 -22.17 -7.84
CA ASP A 44 -14.13 -23.41 -7.13
C ASP A 44 -13.21 -23.13 -5.93
N ILE A 45 -12.16 -22.34 -6.12
CA ILE A 45 -11.25 -21.93 -5.05
C ILE A 45 -12.02 -21.18 -3.95
N MET A 46 -12.87 -20.24 -4.33
CA MET A 46 -13.68 -19.48 -3.37
C MET A 46 -14.69 -20.37 -2.64
N GLN A 47 -15.37 -21.27 -3.32
CA GLN A 47 -16.30 -22.21 -2.70
C GLN A 47 -15.65 -23.05 -1.59
N GLN A 48 -14.39 -23.37 -1.73
CA GLN A 48 -13.66 -24.20 -0.76
C GLN A 48 -13.00 -23.38 0.36
N ASN A 49 -12.41 -22.25 0.04
CA ASN A 49 -11.46 -21.56 0.94
C ASN A 49 -11.96 -20.21 1.46
N TYR A 50 -12.88 -19.56 0.76
CA TYR A 50 -13.31 -18.21 1.06
C TYR A 50 -14.02 -18.11 2.42
N LEU A 51 -13.66 -17.11 3.23
CA LEU A 51 -14.23 -16.92 4.58
C LEU A 51 -15.76 -16.80 4.54
N TRP A 52 -16.29 -16.06 3.56
CA TRP A 52 -17.74 -15.85 3.37
C TRP A 52 -18.29 -16.67 2.19
N TYR A 53 -17.88 -17.93 2.05
CA TYR A 53 -18.28 -18.79 0.94
C TYR A 53 -19.82 -18.98 0.83
N GLN A 54 -20.54 -18.79 1.92
CA GLN A 54 -22.00 -18.89 1.96
C GLN A 54 -22.71 -17.73 1.21
N ASP A 55 -22.00 -16.61 1.00
CA ASP A 55 -22.50 -15.45 0.25
C ASP A 55 -22.27 -15.60 -1.26
N LEU A 56 -21.56 -16.64 -1.70
CA LEU A 56 -21.27 -16.85 -3.12
C LEU A 56 -22.51 -17.25 -3.88
N PRO A 57 -22.73 -16.71 -5.09
CA PRO A 57 -23.80 -17.15 -5.97
C PRO A 57 -23.59 -18.59 -6.45
N SER A 58 -24.66 -19.24 -6.91
CA SER A 58 -24.57 -20.54 -7.57
C SER A 58 -23.92 -20.44 -8.95
N TYR A 59 -23.39 -21.54 -9.49
CA TYR A 59 -22.80 -21.56 -10.83
C TYR A 59 -23.78 -21.13 -11.94
N ASP A 60 -25.05 -21.42 -11.77
CA ASP A 60 -26.08 -21.08 -12.75
C ASP A 60 -26.42 -19.58 -12.77
N ASP A 61 -26.06 -18.85 -11.72
CA ASP A 61 -26.37 -17.44 -11.52
C ASP A 61 -25.22 -16.49 -11.87
N VAL A 62 -24.07 -17.04 -12.31
CA VAL A 62 -22.86 -16.24 -12.60
C VAL A 62 -22.55 -16.15 -14.09
N ASN A 63 -21.99 -15.01 -14.48
CA ASN A 63 -21.44 -14.83 -15.82
C ASN A 63 -19.95 -15.20 -15.82
N LEU A 64 -19.61 -16.35 -16.42
CA LEU A 64 -18.25 -16.89 -16.51
C LEU A 64 -17.44 -16.32 -17.70
N PHE A 65 -17.90 -15.22 -18.32
CA PHE A 65 -17.22 -14.57 -19.46
C PHE A 65 -16.68 -13.18 -19.12
N LEU A 66 -16.46 -12.92 -17.84
CA LEU A 66 -15.93 -11.63 -17.38
C LEU A 66 -14.40 -11.66 -17.38
N ASP A 67 -13.78 -10.48 -17.32
CA ASP A 67 -12.38 -10.42 -16.91
C ASP A 67 -12.25 -10.77 -15.41
N PRO A 68 -11.10 -11.33 -14.97
CA PRO A 68 -10.97 -11.86 -13.60
C PRO A 68 -11.30 -10.87 -12.49
N ALA A 69 -10.96 -9.58 -12.65
CA ALA A 69 -11.22 -8.57 -11.64
C ALA A 69 -12.73 -8.24 -11.58
N SER A 70 -13.39 -8.12 -12.72
CA SER A 70 -14.84 -7.93 -12.83
C SER A 70 -15.61 -9.13 -12.30
N PHE A 71 -15.14 -10.36 -12.59
CA PHE A 71 -15.73 -11.58 -12.06
C PHE A 71 -15.69 -11.60 -10.54
N LEU A 72 -14.48 -11.46 -9.93
CA LEU A 72 -14.33 -11.44 -8.48
C LEU A 72 -15.21 -10.36 -7.82
N SER A 73 -15.25 -9.16 -8.41
CA SER A 73 -16.08 -8.06 -7.91
C SER A 73 -17.59 -8.38 -7.87
N LYS A 74 -18.06 -9.28 -8.74
CA LYS A 74 -19.48 -9.69 -8.83
C LYS A 74 -19.83 -10.81 -7.87
N VAL A 75 -18.89 -11.73 -7.61
CA VAL A 75 -19.18 -12.94 -6.83
C VAL A 75 -18.85 -12.81 -5.35
N LYS A 76 -17.91 -11.95 -4.97
CA LYS A 76 -17.49 -11.81 -3.58
C LYS A 76 -18.56 -11.18 -2.69
N SER A 77 -18.53 -11.49 -1.39
CA SER A 77 -19.38 -10.88 -0.37
C SER A 77 -19.25 -9.35 -0.34
N LYS A 78 -20.33 -8.66 0.00
CA LYS A 78 -20.32 -7.20 0.25
C LYS A 78 -19.44 -6.81 1.44
N SER A 79 -19.19 -7.73 2.35
CA SER A 79 -18.30 -7.54 3.51
C SER A 79 -16.81 -7.62 3.12
N ASP A 80 -16.51 -8.09 1.91
CA ASP A 80 -15.15 -8.29 1.43
C ASP A 80 -14.62 -7.07 0.69
N SER A 81 -13.67 -6.39 1.30
CA SER A 81 -12.92 -5.29 0.69
C SER A 81 -11.46 -5.66 0.35
N TYR A 82 -11.07 -6.93 0.54
CA TYR A 82 -9.65 -7.32 0.56
C TYR A 82 -9.28 -8.43 -0.41
N SER A 83 -10.23 -9.28 -0.84
CA SER A 83 -9.94 -10.27 -1.89
C SER A 83 -9.63 -9.58 -3.21
N PHE A 84 -8.63 -10.10 -3.92
CA PHE A 84 -8.17 -9.56 -5.20
C PHE A 84 -7.68 -10.67 -6.14
N VAL A 85 -7.55 -10.33 -7.40
CA VAL A 85 -6.88 -11.13 -8.43
C VAL A 85 -5.68 -10.37 -8.96
N ASP A 86 -4.65 -11.11 -9.39
CA ASP A 86 -3.47 -10.52 -9.99
C ASP A 86 -2.94 -11.44 -11.10
N SER A 87 -2.30 -10.84 -12.10
CA SER A 87 -1.56 -11.61 -13.09
C SER A 87 -0.21 -12.04 -12.53
N VAL A 88 0.22 -13.26 -12.84
CA VAL A 88 1.57 -13.72 -12.50
C VAL A 88 2.58 -13.03 -13.43
N ILE A 89 3.19 -11.94 -12.96
CA ILE A 89 4.19 -11.19 -13.71
C ILE A 89 5.58 -11.69 -13.30
N GLU A 90 6.31 -12.28 -14.23
CA GLU A 90 7.66 -12.80 -13.98
C GLU A 90 8.71 -11.69 -13.89
N THR A 91 8.53 -10.60 -14.66
CA THR A 91 9.51 -9.50 -14.73
C THR A 91 8.89 -8.18 -14.30
N PRO A 92 9.51 -7.43 -13.36
CA PRO A 92 9.06 -6.11 -12.98
C PRO A 92 9.04 -5.15 -14.18
N LEU A 93 7.99 -4.34 -14.30
CA LEU A 93 7.90 -3.34 -15.35
C LEU A 93 8.97 -2.25 -15.18
N PRO A 94 9.54 -1.72 -16.27
CA PRO A 94 10.46 -0.60 -16.19
C PRO A 94 9.81 0.63 -15.58
N THR A 95 10.54 1.30 -14.66
CA THR A 95 10.09 2.52 -13.99
C THR A 95 11.23 3.52 -13.86
N TYR A 96 10.89 4.79 -13.67
CA TYR A 96 11.85 5.79 -13.20
C TYR A 96 12.20 5.61 -11.72
N GLY A 97 11.33 4.96 -10.95
CA GLY A 97 11.54 4.65 -9.54
C GLY A 97 11.17 5.79 -8.59
N PHE A 98 10.19 6.60 -8.92
CA PHE A 98 9.64 7.58 -7.99
C PHE A 98 8.11 7.59 -7.99
N ASP A 99 7.55 8.00 -6.86
CA ASP A 99 6.14 8.31 -6.71
C ASP A 99 5.96 9.81 -6.48
N TYR A 100 4.77 10.31 -6.77
CA TYR A 100 4.50 11.73 -6.68
C TYR A 100 3.05 12.05 -6.32
N SER A 101 2.86 13.26 -5.83
CA SER A 101 1.53 13.87 -5.66
C SER A 101 1.41 15.10 -6.53
N LEU A 102 0.27 15.25 -7.21
CA LEU A 102 0.00 16.43 -8.01
C LEU A 102 -0.65 17.53 -7.16
N VAL A 103 -0.04 18.68 -7.16
CA VAL A 103 -0.56 19.92 -6.56
C VAL A 103 -0.78 20.93 -7.68
N ARG A 104 -1.96 21.57 -7.70
CA ARG A 104 -2.29 22.55 -8.74
C ARG A 104 -1.30 23.70 -8.73
N SER A 105 -0.88 24.16 -9.89
CA SER A 105 -0.11 25.38 -10.03
C SER A 105 -0.99 26.59 -9.73
N VAL A 106 -0.47 27.56 -8.97
CA VAL A 106 -1.16 28.83 -8.70
C VAL A 106 -1.09 29.76 -9.92
N ASP A 107 0.04 29.70 -10.64
CA ASP A 107 0.32 30.60 -11.73
C ASP A 107 -0.30 30.15 -13.08
N ILE A 108 -0.69 28.88 -13.21
CA ILE A 108 -1.19 28.29 -14.46
C ILE A 108 -2.33 27.31 -14.16
N ASP A 109 -3.56 27.70 -14.45
CA ASP A 109 -4.79 26.96 -14.11
C ASP A 109 -4.85 25.51 -14.61
N THR A 110 -4.21 25.20 -15.74
CA THR A 110 -4.23 23.85 -16.32
C THR A 110 -3.03 23.00 -15.96
N ALA A 111 -2.08 23.57 -15.20
CA ALA A 111 -0.83 22.94 -14.83
C ALA A 111 -0.82 22.45 -13.37
N TYR A 112 0.06 21.49 -13.14
CA TYR A 112 0.34 20.92 -11.82
C TYR A 112 1.85 20.92 -11.58
N ASN A 113 2.23 20.97 -10.31
CA ASN A 113 3.56 20.66 -9.85
C ASN A 113 3.51 19.25 -9.25
N ALA A 114 4.53 18.42 -9.51
CA ALA A 114 4.63 17.10 -8.91
C ALA A 114 5.55 17.15 -7.69
N LEU A 115 4.98 16.95 -6.50
CA LEU A 115 5.72 16.73 -5.26
C LEU A 115 6.19 15.28 -5.22
N ILE A 116 7.48 15.05 -5.10
CA ILE A 116 8.05 13.70 -4.99
C ILE A 116 7.80 13.18 -3.59
N THR A 117 7.06 12.08 -3.51
CA THR A 117 6.67 11.47 -2.23
C THR A 117 7.59 10.33 -1.82
N TYR A 118 8.20 9.65 -2.80
CA TYR A 118 9.05 8.50 -2.58
C TYR A 118 10.00 8.29 -3.76
N VAL A 119 11.23 7.89 -3.48
CA VAL A 119 12.23 7.49 -4.49
C VAL A 119 12.77 6.11 -4.13
N ILE A 120 12.72 5.17 -5.08
CA ILE A 120 13.22 3.80 -4.87
C ILE A 120 14.77 3.84 -4.93
N PRO A 121 15.48 3.34 -3.92
CA PRO A 121 16.93 3.23 -3.96
C PRO A 121 17.42 2.41 -5.16
N GLY A 122 18.53 2.83 -5.77
CA GLY A 122 19.08 2.21 -6.99
C GLY A 122 18.32 2.52 -8.28
N SER A 123 17.33 3.41 -8.24
CA SER A 123 16.52 3.76 -9.40
C SER A 123 17.14 4.85 -10.28
N PRO A 124 16.65 5.01 -11.53
CA PRO A 124 16.98 6.16 -12.37
C PRO A 124 16.71 7.51 -11.71
N ALA A 125 15.65 7.60 -10.89
CA ALA A 125 15.31 8.82 -10.15
C ALA A 125 16.37 9.16 -9.10
N GLU A 126 16.81 8.18 -8.30
CA GLU A 126 17.90 8.40 -7.35
C GLU A 126 19.21 8.76 -8.06
N ALA A 127 19.54 8.06 -9.17
CA ALA A 127 20.71 8.37 -9.97
C ALA A 127 20.70 9.79 -10.57
N ALA A 128 19.50 10.36 -10.81
CA ALA A 128 19.32 11.76 -11.22
C ALA A 128 19.48 12.74 -10.04
N GLY A 129 19.53 12.26 -8.81
CA GLY A 129 19.56 13.09 -7.60
C GLY A 129 18.19 13.59 -7.15
N LEU A 130 17.10 12.90 -7.58
CA LEU A 130 15.75 13.21 -7.13
C LEU A 130 15.53 12.64 -5.73
N GLU A 131 14.95 13.43 -4.83
CA GLU A 131 14.69 13.06 -3.46
C GLU A 131 13.22 13.34 -3.07
N ARG A 132 12.76 12.72 -1.98
CA ARG A 132 11.49 13.06 -1.36
C ARG A 132 11.45 14.54 -0.96
N GLY A 133 10.37 15.22 -1.27
CA GLY A 133 10.19 16.65 -1.02
C GLY A 133 10.55 17.54 -2.22
N ASP A 134 11.17 16.99 -3.25
CA ASP A 134 11.46 17.72 -4.48
C ASP A 134 10.18 18.03 -5.25
N TRP A 135 10.25 19.13 -6.04
CA TRP A 135 9.16 19.59 -6.88
C TRP A 135 9.56 19.61 -8.35
N ILE A 136 8.80 18.88 -9.17
CA ILE A 136 8.94 18.96 -10.63
C ILE A 136 7.86 19.90 -11.16
N MET A 137 8.27 20.97 -11.86
CA MET A 137 7.38 21.94 -12.49
C MET A 137 7.11 21.63 -13.96
N LYS A 138 8.14 21.12 -14.67
CA LYS A 138 8.04 20.73 -16.09
C LYS A 138 8.83 19.46 -16.34
N VAL A 139 8.42 18.74 -17.37
CA VAL A 139 9.19 17.64 -17.95
C VAL A 139 9.53 18.03 -19.39
N ASP A 140 10.82 18.04 -19.72
CA ASP A 140 11.35 18.63 -20.93
C ASP A 140 10.91 20.12 -21.02
N THR A 141 10.13 20.47 -22.03
CA THR A 141 9.58 21.82 -22.18
C THR A 141 8.10 21.95 -21.76
N SER A 142 7.49 20.83 -21.32
CA SER A 142 6.05 20.73 -21.09
C SER A 142 5.68 20.90 -19.63
N TYR A 143 4.66 21.70 -19.34
CA TYR A 143 4.01 21.71 -18.03
C TYR A 143 3.25 20.39 -17.80
N ILE A 144 3.23 19.94 -16.56
CA ILE A 144 2.49 18.74 -16.16
C ILE A 144 0.99 19.06 -16.16
N SER A 145 0.19 18.27 -16.87
CA SER A 145 -1.26 18.36 -16.88
C SER A 145 -1.89 16.98 -16.70
N LYS A 146 -3.13 16.90 -16.19
CA LYS A 146 -3.85 15.62 -16.02
C LYS A 146 -3.88 14.78 -17.30
N LYS A 147 -3.90 15.41 -18.46
CA LYS A 147 -3.95 14.73 -19.76
C LYS A 147 -2.62 14.05 -20.13
N TYR A 148 -1.50 14.65 -19.79
CA TYR A 148 -0.17 14.20 -20.20
C TYR A 148 0.69 13.66 -19.06
N GLU A 149 0.18 13.67 -17.83
CA GLU A 149 0.88 13.24 -16.62
C GLU A 149 1.55 11.86 -16.78
N THR A 150 0.77 10.83 -17.15
CA THR A 150 1.29 9.47 -17.31
C THR A 150 2.40 9.40 -18.35
N GLN A 151 2.24 10.08 -19.48
CA GLN A 151 3.26 10.13 -20.54
C GLN A 151 4.55 10.82 -20.08
N LEU A 152 4.43 11.86 -19.24
CA LEU A 152 5.56 12.67 -18.78
C LEU A 152 6.28 12.02 -17.59
N LEU A 153 5.53 11.56 -16.59
CA LEU A 153 6.08 11.11 -15.29
C LEU A 153 6.15 9.59 -15.12
N GLN A 154 5.47 8.81 -15.96
CA GLN A 154 5.46 7.34 -15.92
C GLN A 154 5.93 6.71 -17.23
N GLY A 155 6.58 7.47 -18.09
CA GLY A 155 7.13 6.99 -19.37
C GLY A 155 8.40 6.15 -19.19
N THR A 156 9.00 5.77 -20.30
CA THR A 156 10.22 4.93 -20.29
C THR A 156 11.46 5.64 -20.85
N LYS A 157 11.30 6.79 -21.50
CA LYS A 157 12.40 7.54 -22.13
C LYS A 157 13.12 8.45 -21.13
N ALA A 158 14.40 8.72 -21.36
CA ALA A 158 15.12 9.76 -20.62
C ALA A 158 14.40 11.12 -20.73
N ARG A 159 14.43 11.93 -19.66
CA ARG A 159 13.73 13.21 -19.52
C ARG A 159 14.59 14.28 -18.86
N ASP A 160 14.28 15.51 -19.13
CA ASP A 160 14.77 16.67 -18.40
C ASP A 160 13.67 17.13 -17.41
N LEU A 161 14.00 17.16 -16.11
CA LEU A 161 13.08 17.59 -15.06
C LEU A 161 13.43 19.02 -14.66
N VAL A 162 12.55 19.97 -14.92
CA VAL A 162 12.72 21.36 -14.45
C VAL A 162 12.18 21.43 -13.03
N MET A 163 13.07 21.74 -12.10
CA MET A 163 12.79 21.68 -10.67
C MET A 163 12.27 23.01 -10.12
N GLY A 164 11.52 22.92 -9.06
CA GLY A 164 11.02 24.04 -8.27
C GLY A 164 11.33 23.91 -6.80
N VAL A 165 10.97 24.93 -6.04
CA VAL A 165 11.03 24.93 -4.57
C VAL A 165 9.76 25.54 -4.00
N TRP A 166 9.23 24.93 -2.96
CA TRP A 166 8.12 25.46 -2.17
C TRP A 166 8.62 26.57 -1.27
N LYS A 167 8.13 27.78 -1.45
CA LYS A 167 8.49 28.91 -0.61
C LYS A 167 7.43 29.99 -0.56
N GLU A 168 7.51 30.81 0.44
CA GLU A 168 6.75 32.04 0.60
C GLU A 168 7.23 33.12 -0.38
N VAL A 169 6.30 33.76 -1.05
CA VAL A 169 6.56 34.88 -1.97
C VAL A 169 5.55 35.98 -1.72
N PRO A 170 5.93 37.27 -1.87
CA PRO A 170 4.99 38.36 -1.75
C PRO A 170 3.95 38.28 -2.87
N VAL A 171 2.72 38.68 -2.56
CA VAL A 171 1.64 38.86 -3.53
C VAL A 171 1.83 40.22 -4.19
N GLU A 172 1.96 40.23 -5.52
CA GLU A 172 2.01 41.53 -6.24
C GLU A 172 0.60 42.12 -6.25
N PRO A 173 0.41 43.39 -5.79
CA PRO A 173 -0.90 44.05 -5.81
C PRO A 173 -1.42 44.17 -7.25
N GLU A 174 -2.73 44.00 -7.44
CA GLU A 174 -3.34 44.21 -8.74
C GLU A 174 -3.20 45.68 -9.18
N GLU A 175 -3.13 45.91 -10.51
CA GLU A 175 -2.90 47.24 -11.09
C GLU A 175 -4.02 48.21 -10.65
N GLY A 176 -3.73 49.13 -9.71
CA GLY A 176 -4.67 50.11 -9.18
C GLY A 176 -5.12 49.91 -7.73
N GLU A 177 -4.67 48.87 -7.05
CA GLU A 177 -4.85 48.73 -5.62
C GLU A 177 -3.83 49.58 -4.82
N GLU A 178 -4.30 50.19 -3.72
CA GLU A 178 -3.39 50.86 -2.77
C GLU A 178 -2.51 49.79 -2.11
N VAL A 179 -1.21 50.04 -2.06
CA VAL A 179 -0.25 49.16 -1.37
C VAL A 179 -0.61 49.12 0.11
N GLY A 180 -1.32 48.06 0.51
CA GLY A 180 -1.62 47.71 1.90
C GLY A 180 -0.43 47.06 2.62
N GLU A 181 -0.69 46.31 3.66
CA GLU A 181 0.32 45.43 4.26
C GLU A 181 0.75 44.35 3.24
N GLU A 182 2.07 44.04 3.19
CA GLU A 182 2.59 43.00 2.27
C GLU A 182 1.92 41.67 2.58
N GLU A 183 1.12 41.17 1.65
CA GLU A 183 0.55 39.81 1.70
C GLU A 183 1.55 38.81 1.12
N PHE A 184 1.63 37.65 1.74
CA PHE A 184 2.50 36.56 1.29
C PHE A 184 1.69 35.32 0.96
N VAL A 185 2.15 34.57 -0.04
CA VAL A 185 1.57 33.27 -0.41
C VAL A 185 2.67 32.22 -0.57
N TYR A 186 2.43 31.03 -0.09
CA TYR A 186 3.30 29.89 -0.39
C TYR A 186 2.99 29.35 -1.78
N LYS A 187 4.00 29.12 -2.60
CA LYS A 187 3.87 28.46 -3.91
C LYS A 187 5.17 27.81 -4.38
N VAL A 188 5.08 26.95 -5.39
CA VAL A 188 6.25 26.37 -6.05
C VAL A 188 6.78 27.37 -7.08
N VAL A 189 8.04 27.75 -6.93
CA VAL A 189 8.75 28.64 -7.86
C VAL A 189 9.96 27.96 -8.47
N PRO A 190 10.40 28.33 -9.69
CA PRO A 190 11.60 27.75 -10.29
C PRO A 190 12.84 27.95 -9.40
N ASN A 191 13.66 26.91 -9.23
CA ASN A 191 14.93 27.00 -8.51
C ASN A 191 16.16 27.06 -9.42
N GLY A 192 15.96 27.09 -10.74
CA GLY A 192 17.04 27.13 -11.74
C GLY A 192 17.72 25.79 -12.02
N ILE A 193 17.29 24.70 -11.36
CA ILE A 193 17.88 23.37 -11.53
C ILE A 193 17.09 22.59 -12.59
N THR A 194 17.83 21.86 -13.44
CA THR A 194 17.26 20.84 -14.34
C THR A 194 18.00 19.53 -14.10
N LEU A 195 17.27 18.51 -13.64
CA LEU A 195 17.81 17.18 -13.46
C LEU A 195 17.68 16.35 -14.75
N LYS A 196 18.69 15.54 -15.04
CA LYS A 196 18.69 14.60 -16.18
C LYS A 196 18.21 13.24 -15.69
N LEU A 197 16.94 12.93 -15.90
CA LEU A 197 16.35 11.65 -15.53
C LEU A 197 16.72 10.60 -16.61
N PRO A 198 17.45 9.53 -16.25
CA PRO A 198 17.75 8.43 -17.19
C PRO A 198 16.47 7.71 -17.64
N ALA A 199 16.61 6.90 -18.69
CA ALA A 199 15.53 6.02 -19.14
C ALA A 199 15.11 5.05 -18.02
N ALA A 200 13.82 4.71 -17.99
CA ALA A 200 13.27 3.78 -17.02
C ALA A 200 13.94 2.40 -17.10
N GLN A 201 14.09 1.76 -15.95
CA GLN A 201 14.70 0.45 -15.80
C GLN A 201 13.84 -0.43 -14.89
N SER A 202 14.06 -1.74 -14.92
CA SER A 202 13.55 -2.64 -13.88
C SER A 202 14.31 -2.37 -12.59
N VAL A 203 13.59 -2.02 -11.54
CA VAL A 203 14.15 -1.64 -10.23
C VAL A 203 13.60 -2.58 -9.16
N GLU A 204 14.47 -3.05 -8.28
CA GLU A 204 14.09 -3.77 -7.08
C GLU A 204 13.62 -2.77 -6.01
N ASP A 205 12.37 -2.88 -5.55
CA ASP A 205 11.85 -2.08 -4.44
C ASP A 205 12.11 -2.83 -3.12
N ASN A 206 13.25 -2.54 -2.47
CA ASN A 206 13.57 -3.10 -1.17
C ASN A 206 12.57 -2.58 -0.11
N PRO A 207 11.83 -3.46 0.61
CA PRO A 207 10.88 -3.04 1.63
C PRO A 207 11.52 -2.30 2.80
N ILE A 208 12.80 -2.52 3.07
CA ILE A 208 13.58 -1.78 4.08
C ILE A 208 14.12 -0.51 3.40
N HIS A 209 13.28 0.52 3.38
CA HIS A 209 13.61 1.74 2.65
C HIS A 209 14.69 2.58 3.32
N LYS A 210 14.64 2.70 4.65
CA LYS A 210 15.57 3.51 5.41
C LYS A 210 15.76 2.97 6.81
N THR A 211 17.01 2.92 7.24
CA THR A 211 17.40 2.68 8.64
C THR A 211 18.31 3.80 9.13
N LYS A 212 18.22 4.13 10.40
CA LYS A 212 19.07 5.12 11.04
C LYS A 212 19.14 4.88 12.56
N ILE A 213 20.28 5.15 13.17
CA ILE A 213 20.38 5.22 14.62
C ILE A 213 20.49 6.69 15.01
N LEU A 214 19.47 7.17 15.71
CA LEU A 214 19.37 8.53 16.19
C LEU A 214 19.87 8.64 17.64
N THR A 215 20.37 9.81 18.01
CA THR A 215 20.62 10.17 19.41
C THR A 215 19.53 11.14 19.84
N VAL A 216 18.73 10.73 20.82
CA VAL A 216 17.58 11.48 21.33
C VAL A 216 17.77 11.70 22.82
N LYS A 217 17.29 12.81 23.35
CA LYS A 217 17.29 13.06 24.80
C LYS A 217 16.07 12.44 25.46
N GLU A 218 16.26 11.69 26.52
CA GLU A 218 15.22 11.23 27.41
C GLU A 218 15.59 11.64 28.83
N ASN A 219 14.79 12.44 29.49
CA ASN A 219 15.08 12.97 30.83
C ASN A 219 16.51 13.58 30.92
N ASN A 220 16.88 14.40 29.93
CA ASN A 220 18.19 15.04 29.78
C ASN A 220 19.39 14.07 29.58
N ARG A 221 19.15 12.80 29.27
CA ARG A 221 20.20 11.82 28.97
C ARG A 221 20.13 11.42 27.50
N ASP A 222 21.28 11.29 26.86
CA ASP A 222 21.34 10.80 25.49
C ASP A 222 21.08 9.29 25.47
N ILE A 223 20.09 8.89 24.67
CA ILE A 223 19.77 7.50 24.37
C ILE A 223 19.86 7.24 22.88
N LYS A 224 20.00 5.98 22.48
CA LYS A 224 19.94 5.56 21.07
C LYS A 224 18.53 5.11 20.72
N VAL A 225 18.04 5.61 19.57
CA VAL A 225 16.73 5.27 18.99
C VAL A 225 16.95 4.76 17.59
N GLY A 226 16.45 3.57 17.29
CA GLY A 226 16.44 3.02 15.93
C GLY A 226 15.28 3.61 15.14
N TYR A 227 15.53 4.09 13.93
CA TYR A 227 14.51 4.39 12.95
C TYR A 227 14.55 3.33 11.85
N LEU A 228 13.39 2.74 11.57
CA LEU A 228 13.21 1.73 10.52
C LEU A 228 11.98 2.09 9.70
N MET A 229 12.15 2.48 8.45
CA MET A 229 11.06 2.60 7.50
C MET A 229 10.91 1.29 6.73
N TYR A 230 9.74 0.64 6.89
CA TYR A 230 9.45 -0.67 6.34
C TYR A 230 8.15 -0.64 5.54
N ASN A 231 8.25 -0.73 4.21
CA ASN A 231 7.15 -0.41 3.29
C ASN A 231 6.30 -1.60 2.87
N SER A 232 6.79 -2.83 3.06
CA SER A 232 6.06 -4.04 2.72
C SER A 232 6.59 -5.23 3.51
N PHE A 233 5.72 -6.11 3.95
CA PHE A 233 6.10 -7.36 4.60
C PHE A 233 6.43 -8.42 3.53
N THR A 234 7.59 -8.27 2.91
CA THR A 234 8.10 -9.13 1.83
C THR A 234 9.41 -9.76 2.27
N ALA A 235 9.50 -11.09 2.20
CA ALA A 235 10.63 -11.85 2.72
C ALA A 235 11.90 -11.71 1.86
N GLY A 236 11.74 -11.62 0.54
CA GLY A 236 12.85 -11.56 -0.40
C GLY A 236 12.39 -11.43 -1.84
N THR A 237 13.25 -11.85 -2.76
CA THR A 237 13.01 -11.86 -4.21
C THR A 237 12.83 -13.29 -4.73
N ASN A 238 12.45 -13.46 -5.99
CA ASN A 238 12.38 -14.80 -6.60
C ASN A 238 13.74 -15.51 -6.62
N SER A 239 14.85 -14.75 -6.74
CA SER A 239 16.21 -15.32 -6.74
C SER A 239 16.80 -15.51 -5.35
N ASP A 240 16.32 -14.79 -4.33
CA ASP A 240 16.71 -14.91 -2.93
C ASP A 240 15.47 -14.71 -2.04
N PRO A 241 14.73 -15.80 -1.75
CA PRO A 241 13.44 -15.72 -1.05
C PRO A 241 13.49 -15.20 0.40
N ASP A 242 14.65 -15.20 1.05
CA ASP A 242 14.82 -14.73 2.45
C ASP A 242 15.70 -13.47 2.57
N LYS A 243 16.00 -12.80 1.45
CA LYS A 243 16.90 -11.65 1.35
C LYS A 243 16.59 -10.54 2.36
N TYR A 244 15.37 -10.06 2.34
CA TYR A 244 14.97 -8.93 3.19
C TYR A 244 14.74 -9.33 4.65
N ASN A 245 14.31 -10.57 4.89
CA ASN A 245 14.27 -11.11 6.25
C ASN A 245 15.67 -11.23 6.84
N ASN A 246 16.68 -11.61 6.05
CA ASN A 246 18.07 -11.63 6.50
C ASN A 246 18.60 -10.23 6.78
N GLU A 247 18.20 -9.23 5.98
CA GLU A 247 18.53 -7.83 6.23
C GLU A 247 17.89 -7.32 7.54
N LEU A 248 16.60 -7.66 7.81
CA LEU A 248 15.96 -7.36 9.11
C LEU A 248 16.70 -7.99 10.29
N ARG A 249 17.17 -9.24 10.15
CA ARG A 249 17.98 -9.92 11.18
C ARG A 249 19.29 -9.17 11.43
N GLN A 250 19.98 -8.74 10.37
CA GLN A 250 21.21 -7.94 10.49
C GLN A 250 20.94 -6.60 11.19
N ILE A 251 19.90 -5.88 10.81
CA ILE A 251 19.50 -4.62 11.44
C ILE A 251 19.22 -4.82 12.93
N SER A 252 18.58 -5.93 13.31
CA SER A 252 18.35 -6.24 14.72
C SER A 252 19.66 -6.37 15.51
N GLN A 253 20.69 -6.99 14.94
CA GLN A 253 22.03 -7.07 15.54
C GLN A 253 22.70 -5.69 15.65
N GLU A 254 22.61 -4.87 14.60
CA GLU A 254 23.16 -3.51 14.58
C GLU A 254 22.51 -2.65 15.67
N PHE A 255 21.17 -2.70 15.81
CA PHE A 255 20.43 -1.97 16.84
C PHE A 255 20.78 -2.46 18.24
N LYS A 256 20.87 -3.78 18.45
CA LYS A 256 21.27 -4.36 19.74
C LYS A 256 22.67 -3.94 20.14
N THR A 257 23.63 -4.02 19.20
CA THR A 257 25.04 -3.64 19.41
C THR A 257 25.18 -2.15 19.74
N ALA A 258 24.39 -1.30 19.09
CA ALA A 258 24.38 0.14 19.35
C ALA A 258 23.69 0.52 20.67
N GLY A 259 23.03 -0.43 21.35
CA GLY A 259 22.26 -0.17 22.57
C GLY A 259 21.01 0.65 22.32
N VAL A 260 20.32 0.39 21.21
CA VAL A 260 19.03 1.03 20.89
C VAL A 260 18.02 0.72 21.98
N LYS A 261 17.42 1.76 22.58
CA LYS A 261 16.41 1.66 23.64
C LYS A 261 15.00 1.60 23.10
N TYR A 262 14.70 2.38 22.06
CA TYR A 262 13.40 2.44 21.38
C TYR A 262 13.58 2.29 19.88
N VAL A 263 12.55 1.77 19.21
CA VAL A 263 12.46 1.78 17.75
C VAL A 263 11.27 2.67 17.34
N ILE A 264 11.50 3.55 16.38
CA ILE A 264 10.47 4.25 15.62
C ILE A 264 10.32 3.46 14.33
N LEU A 265 9.21 2.73 14.21
CA LEU A 265 8.86 1.92 13.06
C LEU A 265 7.93 2.71 12.13
N ASP A 266 8.43 3.11 10.98
CA ASP A 266 7.67 3.89 10.01
C ASP A 266 6.94 2.96 9.03
N LEU A 267 5.64 2.87 9.19
CA LEU A 267 4.73 2.03 8.41
C LEU A 267 3.75 2.86 7.58
N ARG A 268 3.99 4.18 7.42
CA ARG A 268 3.01 5.09 6.78
C ARG A 268 2.67 4.71 5.34
N TYR A 269 3.54 4.01 4.62
CA TYR A 269 3.31 3.55 3.26
C TYR A 269 3.21 2.01 3.16
N ASN A 270 3.03 1.33 4.28
CA ASN A 270 2.95 -0.12 4.32
C ASN A 270 1.50 -0.60 4.21
N ALA A 271 1.13 -1.16 3.06
CA ALA A 271 -0.22 -1.67 2.79
C ALA A 271 -0.37 -3.17 3.02
N GLY A 272 0.64 -3.85 3.61
CA GLY A 272 0.50 -5.27 3.96
C GLY A 272 1.71 -6.14 3.60
N GLY A 273 1.45 -7.43 3.40
CA GLY A 273 2.39 -8.46 3.03
C GLY A 273 2.24 -9.76 3.81
N SER A 274 3.31 -10.54 3.91
CA SER A 274 3.32 -11.91 4.42
C SER A 274 3.28 -11.99 5.95
N LEU A 275 2.54 -12.94 6.46
CA LEU A 275 2.47 -13.30 7.88
C LEU A 275 3.84 -13.68 8.47
N ASP A 276 4.66 -14.40 7.71
CA ASP A 276 5.99 -14.84 8.18
C ASP A 276 6.91 -13.62 8.48
N CYS A 277 6.80 -12.58 7.67
CA CYS A 277 7.55 -11.33 7.91
C CYS A 277 7.01 -10.57 9.12
N VAL A 278 5.67 -10.58 9.35
CA VAL A 278 5.04 -10.02 10.56
C VAL A 278 5.55 -10.74 11.79
N GLN A 279 5.59 -12.07 11.75
CA GLN A 279 6.08 -12.90 12.84
C GLN A 279 7.55 -12.60 13.15
N LEU A 280 8.42 -12.52 12.13
CA LEU A 280 9.83 -12.21 12.32
C LEU A 280 10.03 -10.81 12.95
N LEU A 281 9.43 -9.77 12.36
CA LEU A 281 9.58 -8.42 12.88
C LEU A 281 8.95 -8.27 14.28
N GLY A 282 7.81 -8.89 14.52
CA GLY A 282 7.18 -8.95 15.84
C GLY A 282 8.09 -9.62 16.88
N THR A 283 8.75 -10.72 16.53
CA THR A 283 9.69 -11.43 17.41
C THR A 283 10.96 -10.62 17.69
N ILE A 284 11.45 -9.83 16.71
CA ILE A 284 12.55 -8.89 16.89
C ILE A 284 12.20 -7.79 17.89
N LEU A 285 10.99 -7.22 17.78
CA LEU A 285 10.58 -6.00 18.49
C LEU A 285 9.94 -6.25 19.87
N THR A 286 9.38 -7.43 20.10
CA THR A 286 8.66 -7.74 21.35
C THR A 286 9.61 -7.77 22.57
N SER A 287 9.04 -7.69 23.78
CA SER A 287 9.80 -7.95 25.00
C SER A 287 10.20 -9.41 25.13
N GLU A 288 11.36 -9.71 25.70
CA GLU A 288 11.91 -11.07 25.84
C GLU A 288 10.96 -12.03 26.56
N VAL A 289 10.21 -11.53 27.55
CA VAL A 289 9.23 -12.34 28.32
C VAL A 289 8.06 -12.85 27.49
N ARG A 290 7.86 -12.34 26.27
CA ARG A 290 6.82 -12.75 25.32
C ARG A 290 7.29 -13.78 24.29
N LEU A 291 8.57 -14.04 24.19
CA LEU A 291 9.09 -15.03 23.26
C LEU A 291 8.43 -16.40 23.51
N ASN A 292 8.08 -17.08 22.41
CA ASN A 292 7.39 -18.35 22.35
C ASN A 292 5.95 -18.36 22.95
N LYS A 293 5.36 -17.18 23.13
CA LYS A 293 3.94 -17.02 23.51
C LYS A 293 3.10 -16.56 22.31
N PRO A 294 1.78 -16.75 22.37
CA PRO A 294 0.89 -16.36 21.30
C PRO A 294 1.02 -14.88 20.92
N MET A 295 1.15 -14.63 19.64
CA MET A 295 1.15 -13.34 18.99
C MET A 295 -0.24 -13.04 18.43
N ALA A 296 -0.85 -14.03 17.76
CA ALA A 296 -2.12 -13.91 17.09
C ALA A 296 -2.78 -15.29 16.93
N TYR A 297 -4.07 -15.27 16.58
CA TYR A 297 -4.84 -16.46 16.23
C TYR A 297 -5.49 -16.27 14.86
N LEU A 298 -5.49 -17.34 14.06
CA LEU A 298 -6.16 -17.43 12.77
C LEU A 298 -7.39 -18.31 12.92
N GLU A 299 -8.55 -17.81 12.51
CA GLU A 299 -9.82 -18.55 12.51
C GLU A 299 -10.38 -18.61 11.08
N TYR A 300 -10.41 -19.82 10.51
CA TYR A 300 -10.91 -20.12 9.18
C TYR A 300 -12.43 -20.30 9.17
N ASN A 301 -12.98 -20.46 7.97
CA ASN A 301 -14.38 -20.85 7.82
C ASN A 301 -14.63 -22.26 8.37
N ASP A 302 -15.90 -22.67 8.52
CA ASP A 302 -16.30 -23.95 9.10
C ASP A 302 -15.82 -25.18 8.30
N LYS A 303 -15.50 -25.03 7.01
CA LYS A 303 -14.93 -26.11 6.18
C LYS A 303 -13.43 -26.34 6.42
N ASN A 304 -12.74 -25.37 7.00
CA ASN A 304 -11.28 -25.35 7.15
C ASN A 304 -10.84 -25.13 8.61
N ARG A 305 -11.67 -25.52 9.59
CA ARG A 305 -11.36 -25.40 11.03
C ARG A 305 -10.09 -26.14 11.44
N ASP A 306 -9.69 -27.15 10.69
CA ASP A 306 -8.43 -27.87 10.90
C ASP A 306 -7.18 -27.03 10.62
N LYS A 307 -7.34 -25.86 9.94
CA LYS A 307 -6.29 -24.86 9.70
C LYS A 307 -6.23 -23.78 10.78
N ASP A 308 -7.17 -23.75 11.75
CA ASP A 308 -7.12 -22.79 12.85
C ASP A 308 -5.79 -22.90 13.59
N ALA A 309 -5.12 -21.78 13.83
CA ALA A 309 -3.76 -21.81 14.35
C ALA A 309 -3.47 -20.63 15.29
N ALA A 310 -2.64 -20.89 16.30
CA ALA A 310 -1.96 -19.85 17.06
C ALA A 310 -0.60 -19.55 16.42
N ILE A 311 -0.33 -18.29 16.18
CA ILE A 311 0.96 -17.78 15.73
C ILE A 311 1.71 -17.25 16.94
N ASN A 312 2.93 -17.71 17.18
CA ASN A 312 3.72 -17.31 18.34
C ASN A 312 4.81 -16.30 17.95
N PHE A 313 5.33 -15.55 18.91
CA PHE A 313 6.61 -14.84 18.80
C PHE A 313 7.74 -15.89 18.86
N ASP A 314 7.99 -16.56 17.77
CA ASP A 314 8.86 -17.71 17.69
C ASP A 314 10.35 -17.30 17.71
N SER A 315 11.07 -17.66 18.78
CA SER A 315 12.50 -17.34 18.91
C SER A 315 13.38 -18.07 17.87
N GLU A 316 12.93 -19.19 17.32
CA GLU A 316 13.73 -19.97 16.35
C GLU A 316 13.83 -19.25 14.99
N ILE A 317 12.83 -18.45 14.61
CA ILE A 317 12.86 -17.72 13.33
C ILE A 317 13.87 -16.57 13.32
N LEU A 318 14.36 -16.15 14.47
CA LEU A 318 15.43 -15.12 14.56
C LEU A 318 16.70 -15.60 13.84
N LYS A 319 17.01 -16.88 13.87
CA LYS A 319 18.25 -17.43 13.26
C LYS A 319 19.48 -16.62 13.71
N SER A 320 20.10 -15.88 12.76
CA SER A 320 21.22 -14.99 13.04
C SER A 320 20.81 -13.64 13.65
N GLY A 321 19.53 -13.29 13.64
CA GLY A 321 19.00 -12.05 14.25
C GLY A 321 18.89 -12.16 15.77
N VAL A 322 18.45 -11.07 16.40
CA VAL A 322 18.30 -10.99 17.86
C VAL A 322 16.98 -10.31 18.24
N ASN A 323 16.42 -10.70 19.37
CA ASN A 323 15.36 -9.97 20.02
C ASN A 323 15.94 -8.70 20.68
N LEU A 324 15.30 -7.56 20.43
CA LEU A 324 15.75 -6.27 20.95
C LEU A 324 15.35 -6.05 22.40
N ASP A 325 14.33 -6.74 22.88
CA ASP A 325 13.77 -6.59 24.23
C ASP A 325 13.41 -5.14 24.54
N LEU A 326 12.58 -4.55 23.68
CA LEU A 326 12.21 -3.14 23.78
C LEU A 326 11.18 -2.93 24.90
N PRO A 327 11.22 -1.79 25.62
CA PRO A 327 10.21 -1.44 26.62
C PRO A 327 8.90 -0.92 25.98
N ALA A 328 8.97 -0.41 24.74
CA ALA A 328 7.86 0.16 23.99
C ALA A 328 8.21 0.29 22.52
N LEU A 329 7.19 0.47 21.68
CA LEU A 329 7.34 0.75 20.24
C LEU A 329 6.65 2.07 19.89
N LEU A 330 7.26 2.87 19.02
CA LEU A 330 6.61 3.98 18.37
C LEU A 330 6.34 3.60 16.92
N ALA A 331 5.10 3.72 16.44
CA ALA A 331 4.71 3.35 15.09
C ALA A 331 4.12 4.54 14.34
N ILE A 332 4.73 4.91 13.21
CA ILE A 332 4.18 5.94 12.32
C ILE A 332 3.24 5.26 11.34
N THR A 333 1.98 5.72 11.28
CA THR A 333 0.90 5.14 10.47
C THR A 333 0.23 6.17 9.57
N SER A 334 -0.51 5.70 8.58
CA SER A 334 -1.36 6.54 7.72
C SER A 334 -2.61 5.77 7.27
N SER A 335 -3.45 6.41 6.47
CA SER A 335 -4.62 5.76 5.87
C SER A 335 -4.28 4.68 4.83
N THR A 336 -3.02 4.53 4.44
CA THR A 336 -2.56 3.42 3.59
C THR A 336 -2.04 2.24 4.39
N THR A 337 -1.77 2.41 5.69
CA THR A 337 -1.36 1.32 6.58
C THR A 337 -2.49 0.30 6.71
N ALA A 338 -2.26 -0.97 6.29
CA ALA A 338 -3.31 -1.99 6.22
C ALA A 338 -2.79 -3.41 6.45
N GLY A 339 -3.56 -4.25 7.13
CA GLY A 339 -3.34 -5.69 7.26
C GLY A 339 -2.11 -6.07 8.08
N ALA A 340 -1.02 -6.46 7.43
CA ALA A 340 0.19 -6.93 8.11
C ALA A 340 0.74 -5.95 9.18
N PRO A 341 0.93 -4.65 8.89
CA PRO A 341 1.32 -3.69 9.93
C PRO A 341 0.28 -3.53 11.05
N GLU A 342 -1.01 -3.62 10.74
CA GLU A 342 -2.07 -3.54 11.77
C GLU A 342 -2.04 -4.76 12.68
N MET A 343 -1.85 -5.96 12.12
CA MET A 343 -1.63 -7.18 12.90
C MET A 343 -0.41 -7.03 13.82
N LEU A 344 0.73 -6.56 13.29
CA LEU A 344 1.95 -6.33 14.08
C LEU A 344 1.70 -5.41 15.27
N ILE A 345 1.11 -4.23 15.02
CA ILE A 345 0.84 -3.23 16.05
C ILE A 345 -0.07 -3.79 17.15
N ARG A 346 -1.18 -4.44 16.78
CA ARG A 346 -2.11 -5.04 17.76
C ARG A 346 -1.46 -6.16 18.56
N SER A 347 -0.75 -7.05 17.87
CA SER A 347 -0.08 -8.19 18.51
C SER A 347 1.01 -7.74 19.50
N LEU A 348 1.69 -6.63 19.24
CA LEU A 348 2.67 -6.07 20.17
C LEU A 348 2.02 -5.29 21.32
N SER A 349 0.89 -4.64 21.08
CA SER A 349 0.26 -3.72 22.04
C SER A 349 -0.31 -4.46 23.27
N LEU A 350 0.27 -4.22 24.42
CA LEU A 350 -0.27 -4.65 25.72
C LEU A 350 -0.32 -3.41 26.65
N LYS A 351 -1.54 -2.98 27.00
CA LYS A 351 -1.79 -1.72 27.71
C LYS A 351 -0.88 -1.48 28.93
N ASP A 352 -0.64 -2.54 29.71
CA ASP A 352 0.03 -2.41 31.01
C ASP A 352 1.52 -2.82 30.99
N SER A 353 2.00 -3.45 29.90
CA SER A 353 3.35 -4.04 29.90
C SER A 353 4.18 -3.77 28.64
N TYR A 354 3.54 -3.45 27.52
CA TYR A 354 4.24 -3.10 26.26
C TYR A 354 3.41 -2.07 25.49
N PRO A 355 3.58 -0.77 25.77
CA PRO A 355 2.86 0.27 25.05
C PRO A 355 3.36 0.37 23.61
N VAL A 356 2.41 0.47 22.66
CA VAL A 356 2.67 0.88 21.30
C VAL A 356 2.05 2.24 21.08
N VAL A 357 2.88 3.24 20.85
CA VAL A 357 2.45 4.62 20.59
C VAL A 357 2.33 4.81 19.09
N THR A 358 1.10 5.02 18.61
CA THR A 358 0.85 5.28 17.17
C THR A 358 0.78 6.78 16.89
N ILE A 359 1.45 7.21 15.81
CA ILE A 359 1.59 8.61 15.40
C ILE A 359 1.16 8.72 13.94
N GLY A 360 0.41 9.74 13.59
CA GLY A 360 0.02 10.02 12.20
C GLY A 360 -1.44 9.81 11.89
N GLY A 361 -1.76 9.00 10.87
CA GLY A 361 -3.13 8.77 10.40
C GLY A 361 -3.77 7.51 10.94
N VAL A 362 -5.10 7.46 10.84
CA VAL A 362 -5.90 6.26 11.12
C VAL A 362 -5.65 5.22 10.02
N THR A 363 -5.42 3.97 10.43
CA THR A 363 -5.19 2.86 9.51
C THR A 363 -6.48 2.35 8.86
N LYS A 364 -6.39 1.40 7.92
CA LYS A 364 -7.55 0.87 7.19
C LYS A 364 -8.50 0.00 8.02
N GLY A 365 -8.00 -0.72 9.02
CA GLY A 365 -8.82 -1.59 9.87
C GLY A 365 -8.99 -3.02 9.35
N GLN A 366 -8.04 -3.54 8.57
CA GLN A 366 -8.10 -4.91 8.12
C GLN A 366 -7.78 -5.89 9.24
N ASN A 367 -8.69 -6.84 9.47
CA ASN A 367 -8.58 -7.89 10.47
C ASN A 367 -8.76 -9.30 9.86
N VAL A 368 -8.52 -9.43 8.57
CA VAL A 368 -8.64 -10.68 7.82
C VAL A 368 -7.37 -10.92 7.01
N ALA A 369 -7.11 -12.19 6.67
CA ALA A 369 -5.97 -12.56 5.85
C ALA A 369 -6.42 -13.26 4.56
N THR A 370 -5.63 -13.05 3.49
CA THR A 370 -5.80 -13.71 2.21
C THR A 370 -4.80 -14.85 2.05
N GLU A 371 -5.13 -15.83 1.21
CA GLU A 371 -4.21 -16.87 0.75
C GLU A 371 -4.16 -16.82 -0.78
N GLN A 372 -2.95 -16.97 -1.36
CA GLN A 372 -2.76 -16.94 -2.79
C GLN A 372 -2.94 -18.33 -3.41
N PHE A 373 -3.78 -18.41 -4.44
CA PHE A 373 -3.93 -19.57 -5.31
C PHE A 373 -3.55 -19.17 -6.72
N ILE A 374 -2.65 -19.94 -7.35
CA ILE A 374 -2.12 -19.63 -8.69
C ILE A 374 -2.69 -20.64 -9.69
N ASN A 375 -3.14 -20.12 -10.83
CA ASN A 375 -3.43 -20.90 -12.01
C ASN A 375 -2.29 -20.71 -13.00
N GLU A 376 -1.44 -21.73 -13.14
CA GLU A 376 -0.26 -21.68 -14.02
C GLU A 376 -0.61 -21.68 -15.52
N GLU A 377 -1.77 -22.24 -15.90
CA GLU A 377 -2.22 -22.30 -17.28
C GLU A 377 -2.61 -20.90 -17.81
N PHE A 378 -3.34 -20.15 -16.97
CA PHE A 378 -3.82 -18.81 -17.32
C PHE A 378 -2.90 -17.68 -16.86
N LEU A 379 -1.86 -17.99 -16.07
CA LEU A 379 -0.95 -17.02 -15.45
C LEU A 379 -1.69 -15.97 -14.59
N TRP A 380 -2.71 -16.42 -13.86
CA TRP A 380 -3.47 -15.61 -12.92
C TRP A 380 -3.43 -16.19 -11.52
N SER A 381 -3.53 -15.32 -10.53
CA SER A 381 -3.76 -15.70 -9.14
C SER A 381 -5.05 -15.10 -8.62
N ILE A 382 -5.75 -15.87 -7.77
CA ILE A 382 -6.82 -15.35 -6.92
C ILE A 382 -6.34 -15.37 -5.46
N ASN A 383 -6.65 -14.31 -4.72
CA ASN A 383 -6.27 -14.12 -3.34
C ASN A 383 -7.55 -13.87 -2.50
N PRO A 384 -8.36 -14.90 -2.24
CA PRO A 384 -9.56 -14.77 -1.41
C PRO A 384 -9.18 -14.53 0.05
N VAL A 385 -10.01 -13.80 0.79
CA VAL A 385 -9.97 -13.78 2.24
C VAL A 385 -10.33 -15.17 2.76
N VAL A 386 -9.46 -15.79 3.56
CA VAL A 386 -9.64 -17.17 4.04
C VAL A 386 -9.86 -17.29 5.55
N CYS A 387 -9.39 -16.31 6.33
CA CYS A 387 -9.54 -16.36 7.79
C CYS A 387 -9.68 -14.97 8.42
N THR A 388 -10.25 -14.93 9.61
CA THR A 388 -10.18 -13.81 10.54
C THR A 388 -8.89 -13.87 11.35
N VAL A 389 -8.32 -12.72 11.66
CA VAL A 389 -7.08 -12.59 12.45
C VAL A 389 -7.40 -11.89 13.76
N TYR A 390 -7.08 -12.55 14.86
CA TYR A 390 -7.24 -12.04 16.21
C TYR A 390 -5.87 -11.78 16.84
N ASP A 391 -5.79 -10.79 17.73
CA ASP A 391 -4.59 -10.55 18.53
C ASP A 391 -4.43 -11.62 19.65
N SER A 392 -3.40 -11.46 20.48
CA SER A 392 -3.14 -12.37 21.60
C SER A 392 -4.24 -12.40 22.67
N ASN A 393 -5.16 -11.43 22.69
CA ASN A 393 -6.32 -11.38 23.59
C ASN A 393 -7.61 -11.90 22.93
N TYR A 394 -7.50 -12.43 21.72
CA TYR A 394 -8.64 -12.86 20.90
C TYR A 394 -9.57 -11.70 20.49
N ASP A 395 -8.99 -10.53 20.25
CA ASP A 395 -9.67 -9.36 19.71
C ASP A 395 -9.33 -9.19 18.21
N ALA A 396 -10.34 -9.23 17.34
CA ALA A 396 -10.16 -9.01 15.91
C ALA A 396 -9.86 -7.54 15.59
N GLY A 397 -10.20 -6.64 16.50
CA GLY A 397 -9.93 -5.20 16.35
C GLY A 397 -10.56 -4.57 15.11
N GLY A 398 -10.14 -3.35 14.83
CA GLY A 398 -10.54 -2.53 13.69
C GLY A 398 -9.41 -1.57 13.31
N ALA A 399 -9.72 -0.43 12.71
CA ALA A 399 -8.74 0.61 12.41
C ALA A 399 -8.02 1.08 13.68
N ILE A 400 -6.70 1.25 13.59
CA ILE A 400 -5.89 1.80 14.67
C ILE A 400 -5.91 3.31 14.53
N SER A 401 -6.33 3.99 15.59
CA SER A 401 -6.37 5.45 15.64
C SER A 401 -5.30 5.95 16.61
N PRO A 402 -4.41 6.86 16.20
CA PRO A 402 -3.56 7.58 17.13
C PRO A 402 -4.39 8.37 18.15
N ALA A 403 -3.81 8.69 19.31
CA ALA A 403 -4.39 9.67 20.22
C ALA A 403 -4.60 11.02 19.50
N THR A 404 -5.55 11.83 19.97
CA THR A 404 -5.95 13.06 19.26
C THR A 404 -4.76 14.02 19.06
N ASP A 405 -3.91 14.14 20.06
CA ASP A 405 -2.68 14.95 20.04
C ASP A 405 -1.55 14.36 19.17
N LEU A 406 -1.62 13.07 18.82
CA LEU A 406 -0.67 12.36 17.94
C LEU A 406 -1.21 12.15 16.52
N LYS A 407 -2.42 12.62 16.25
CA LYS A 407 -3.07 12.55 14.94
C LYS A 407 -2.57 13.69 14.06
N ILE A 408 -1.56 13.42 13.27
CA ILE A 408 -0.87 14.40 12.42
C ILE A 408 -0.83 13.93 10.96
N SER A 409 -0.65 14.90 10.05
CA SER A 409 -0.52 14.67 8.60
C SER A 409 0.88 15.07 8.13
N GLU A 410 1.38 14.40 7.09
CA GLU A 410 2.65 14.77 6.45
C GLU A 410 2.63 16.15 5.81
N THR A 411 1.45 16.61 5.40
CA THR A 411 1.28 17.81 4.54
C THR A 411 0.40 18.88 5.15
N THR A 412 -0.05 18.72 6.40
CA THR A 412 -0.97 19.66 7.04
C THR A 412 -0.44 20.04 8.42
N ILE A 413 -0.27 21.33 8.66
CA ILE A 413 0.16 21.93 9.93
C ILE A 413 -0.94 22.92 10.35
N GLY A 414 -1.44 22.80 11.59
CA GLY A 414 -2.49 23.70 12.10
C GLY A 414 -3.76 23.77 11.22
N GLY A 415 -4.10 22.69 10.51
CA GLY A 415 -5.24 22.65 9.57
C GLY A 415 -4.92 23.23 8.17
N VAL A 416 -3.71 23.74 7.95
CA VAL A 416 -3.23 24.31 6.68
C VAL A 416 -2.34 23.36 5.94
N THR A 417 -2.47 23.27 4.61
CA THR A 417 -1.52 22.53 3.78
C THR A 417 -0.20 23.27 3.74
N ASN A 418 0.85 22.63 4.23
CA ASN A 418 2.22 23.14 4.28
C ASN A 418 3.21 22.02 4.00
N TYR A 419 4.18 22.29 3.15
CA TYR A 419 5.18 21.30 2.72
C TYR A 419 6.58 21.59 3.27
N SER A 420 6.75 22.57 4.18
CA SER A 420 8.06 22.96 4.71
C SER A 420 8.75 21.86 5.53
N GLU A 421 7.97 20.98 6.17
CA GLU A 421 8.48 19.82 6.92
C GLU A 421 8.32 18.50 6.15
N PHE A 422 8.03 18.55 4.84
CA PHE A 422 7.97 17.37 3.98
C PHE A 422 9.38 17.02 3.49
N LEU A 423 10.19 16.50 4.43
CA LEU A 423 11.62 16.25 4.27
C LEU A 423 11.92 14.78 3.93
N PRO A 424 13.15 14.43 3.53
CA PRO A 424 13.58 13.05 3.32
C PRO A 424 13.37 12.17 4.56
N PHE A 425 13.06 10.88 4.33
CA PHE A 425 12.87 9.92 5.42
C PHE A 425 14.13 9.75 6.26
N GLY A 426 13.95 9.70 7.57
CA GLY A 426 15.05 9.63 8.54
C GLY A 426 15.69 10.99 8.86
N ASP A 427 15.19 12.10 8.31
CA ASP A 427 15.55 13.44 8.80
C ASP A 427 14.82 13.69 10.14
N PRO A 428 15.52 14.03 11.23
CA PRO A 428 14.89 14.28 12.53
C PRO A 428 13.87 15.43 12.53
N ASN A 429 13.94 16.33 11.56
CA ASN A 429 13.01 17.44 11.38
C ASN A 429 11.82 17.10 10.46
N GLU A 430 11.81 15.89 9.83
CA GLU A 430 10.64 15.42 9.09
C GLU A 430 9.46 15.30 10.08
N ARG A 431 8.32 15.84 9.68
CA ARG A 431 7.20 16.13 10.56
C ARG A 431 6.77 14.96 11.45
N MET A 432 6.58 13.77 10.89
CA MET A 432 6.11 12.62 11.66
C MET A 432 7.23 12.01 12.51
N LEU A 433 8.45 11.99 12.01
CA LEU A 433 9.61 11.55 12.77
C LEU A 433 9.94 12.52 13.91
N LYS A 434 9.84 13.82 13.67
CA LYS A 434 9.99 14.86 14.69
C LYS A 434 8.99 14.70 15.83
N ALA A 435 7.72 14.41 15.50
CA ALA A 435 6.71 14.14 16.51
C ALA A 435 7.02 12.86 17.32
N ALA A 436 7.45 11.79 16.65
CA ALA A 436 7.85 10.56 17.34
C ALA A 436 9.05 10.77 18.27
N ILE A 437 10.04 11.55 17.86
CA ILE A 437 11.15 11.98 18.71
C ILE A 437 10.64 12.80 19.90
N GLY A 438 9.71 13.73 19.64
CA GLY A 438 9.10 14.59 20.66
C GLY A 438 8.32 13.83 21.74
N VAL A 439 7.72 12.69 21.38
CA VAL A 439 7.11 11.77 22.37
C VAL A 439 8.16 11.18 23.33
N ILE A 440 9.34 10.84 22.80
CA ILE A 440 10.43 10.25 23.58
C ILE A 440 11.07 11.30 24.51
N ASP A 441 11.34 12.50 24.00
CA ASP A 441 12.01 13.56 24.75
C ASP A 441 11.09 14.44 25.59
N GLY A 442 9.75 14.24 25.49
CA GLY A 442 8.72 14.94 26.23
C GLY A 442 8.42 16.35 25.69
N THR A 443 8.83 16.67 24.48
CA THR A 443 8.54 17.97 23.82
C THR A 443 7.28 17.97 23.00
N TYR A 444 6.66 16.81 22.77
CA TYR A 444 5.41 16.68 22.04
C TYR A 444 4.23 16.43 23.00
N PRO A 445 3.04 17.04 22.79
CA PRO A 445 2.74 18.02 21.74
C PRO A 445 3.47 19.35 21.98
N PRO A 446 3.78 20.10 20.89
CA PRO A 446 4.38 21.42 21.01
C PRO A 446 3.40 22.35 21.75
N LYS A 447 3.92 23.19 22.67
CA LYS A 447 3.13 23.96 23.61
C LYS A 447 2.44 25.12 22.94
N ASP A 448 2.43 25.54 21.87
CA ASP A 448 1.74 26.66 21.19
C ASP A 448 2.00 26.62 19.65
N GLU A 449 1.24 25.83 18.90
CA GLU A 449 1.02 26.12 17.48
C GLU A 449 -0.28 26.95 17.38
N GLU A 450 -0.16 28.27 17.34
CA GLU A 450 -1.27 29.16 16.96
C GLU A 450 -1.73 28.80 15.54
N THR A 451 -3.02 28.50 15.41
CA THR A 451 -3.66 28.18 14.15
C THR A 451 -3.86 29.48 13.34
N GLU A 452 -2.97 29.80 12.45
CA GLU A 452 -3.26 30.80 11.43
C GLU A 452 -4.27 30.27 10.42
N GLU A 453 -5.43 30.88 10.36
CA GLU A 453 -6.44 30.64 9.33
C GLU A 453 -6.04 31.27 8.01
N THR A 454 -5.38 30.56 7.12
CA THR A 454 -5.12 31.04 5.75
C THR A 454 -5.83 30.21 4.68
N THR A 455 -6.14 30.83 3.58
CA THR A 455 -6.90 30.35 2.42
C THR A 455 -6.22 29.16 1.70
N LYS A 456 -6.84 27.99 1.65
CA LYS A 456 -6.13 26.73 1.74
C LYS A 456 -6.48 25.70 0.67
N ALA A 457 -7.39 26.03 -0.25
CA ALA A 457 -7.82 25.15 -1.32
C ALA A 457 -6.80 24.98 -2.46
N GLN A 458 -5.90 25.97 -2.63
CA GLN A 458 -4.98 26.04 -3.77
C GLN A 458 -3.84 25.02 -3.71
N PHE A 459 -3.44 24.61 -2.50
CA PHE A 459 -2.24 23.77 -2.28
C PHE A 459 -2.56 22.32 -1.93
N LYS A 460 -3.82 21.93 -2.02
CA LYS A 460 -4.25 20.56 -1.72
C LYS A 460 -3.68 19.59 -2.75
N ILE A 461 -3.24 18.43 -2.28
CA ILE A 461 -2.94 17.29 -3.16
C ILE A 461 -4.22 16.89 -3.89
N GLU A 462 -4.23 16.96 -5.20
CA GLU A 462 -5.37 16.54 -6.03
C GLU A 462 -5.29 15.08 -6.44
N LYS A 463 -4.09 14.53 -6.59
CA LYS A 463 -3.87 13.15 -6.97
C LYS A 463 -2.52 12.68 -6.45
N SER A 464 -2.49 11.53 -5.81
CA SER A 464 -1.25 10.81 -5.50
C SER A 464 -1.09 9.63 -6.45
N VAL A 465 0.09 9.45 -6.97
CA VAL A 465 0.43 8.39 -7.92
C VAL A 465 1.58 7.57 -7.36
N ILE A 466 1.38 6.26 -7.39
CA ILE A 466 2.33 5.25 -6.97
C ILE A 466 2.82 4.55 -8.22
N SER A 467 4.11 4.43 -8.37
CA SER A 467 4.70 3.73 -9.52
C SER A 467 4.14 2.30 -9.61
N PRO A 468 3.70 1.84 -10.80
CA PRO A 468 3.27 0.46 -11.00
C PRO A 468 4.32 -0.58 -10.64
N ALA A 469 5.61 -0.21 -10.68
CA ALA A 469 6.71 -1.07 -10.26
C ALA A 469 6.97 -1.05 -8.76
N SER A 470 6.42 -0.10 -8.01
CA SER A 470 6.48 -0.08 -6.55
C SER A 470 5.44 -1.06 -6.01
N ARG A 471 5.89 -2.21 -5.52
CA ARG A 471 5.01 -3.27 -4.99
C ARG A 471 4.50 -3.00 -3.58
N ARG A 472 4.98 -1.96 -2.88
CA ARG A 472 4.58 -1.65 -1.51
C ARG A 472 3.08 -1.43 -1.34
N PHE A 473 2.40 -0.94 -2.39
CA PHE A 473 0.94 -0.76 -2.39
C PHE A 473 0.17 -1.92 -3.03
N ASN A 474 0.87 -2.83 -3.72
CA ASN A 474 0.29 -4.05 -4.26
C ASN A 474 0.32 -5.21 -3.25
N SER A 475 0.79 -4.98 -2.04
CA SER A 475 0.82 -5.99 -0.99
C SER A 475 -0.55 -6.28 -0.36
N ASN A 476 -1.60 -5.59 -0.78
CA ASN A 476 -3.03 -5.87 -0.52
C ASN A 476 -3.34 -6.53 0.83
N GLY A 477 -2.89 -5.91 1.93
CA GLY A 477 -3.23 -6.36 3.27
C GLY A 477 -2.35 -7.49 3.82
N LEU A 478 -2.92 -8.35 4.66
CA LEU A 478 -2.21 -9.50 5.23
C LEU A 478 -2.40 -10.73 4.35
N ARG A 479 -1.29 -11.37 3.99
CA ARG A 479 -1.25 -12.64 3.27
C ARG A 479 -0.62 -13.73 4.13
N LEU A 480 -1.16 -14.95 4.06
CA LEU A 480 -0.63 -16.09 4.82
C LEU A 480 0.68 -16.61 4.23
N LYS A 481 0.82 -16.54 2.91
CA LYS A 481 2.02 -16.92 2.15
C LYS A 481 2.19 -16.02 0.94
#